data_308b92541eadb4913eb78b511e15cff4
#
_entry.id   308b92541eadb4913eb78b511e15cff4
#
_cell.length_a   1.000
_cell.length_b   1.000
_cell.length_c   1.000
_cell.angle_alpha   90.00
_cell.angle_beta   90.00
_cell.angle_gamma   90.00
#
_symmetry.space_group_name_H-M   'P 1'
#
loop_
_entity.id
_entity.type
_entity.pdbx_description
1 polymer ?
#
loop_
_entity_poly.entity_id
_entity_poly.type
_entity_poly.pdbx_seq_one_letter_code
_entity_poly.pdbx_strand_id
1 'polypeptide(L)'
;MTDRLAGKVALITGAGSGMGRAAADLFAREGAQLVLTDVVDDAGNAAVEAIRANGGHATYVRADVAHARDCAAMVQCAMDTYGALHVLYNNAGIFPADDGGALETPEPTWQRVMDVNLKGVWLGCKAGIPALVASGGGSIVNVASFVALVGAATAQVAYTASKGGVLALTREIAVEYARQGIRANSLCPGPIATPLLEELLSDPARRARRMVHIPMGRLGRAEELAQAALFLASDESSFMTGAQLVVDGGITAAYVTPE
;
A
#
# COMPACT_ATOMS: atom_id res chain seq x y z
N MET A 1 -6.15 23.98 0.40
CA MET A 1 -6.34 22.61 0.95
C MET A 1 -7.73 22.20 0.54
N THR A 2 -7.90 21.04 -0.04
CA THR A 2 -9.22 20.58 -0.52
C THR A 2 -9.97 19.79 0.54
N ASP A 3 -9.33 19.51 1.68
CA ASP A 3 -9.91 18.84 2.88
C ASP A 3 -10.64 17.51 2.58
N ARG A 4 -10.12 16.75 1.60
CA ARG A 4 -10.74 15.50 1.09
C ARG A 4 -10.85 14.41 2.15
N LEU A 5 -10.03 14.50 3.21
CA LEU A 5 -10.04 13.59 4.36
C LEU A 5 -10.29 14.32 5.69
N ALA A 6 -10.88 15.53 5.64
CA ALA A 6 -11.23 16.26 6.86
C ALA A 6 -12.10 15.41 7.81
N GLY A 7 -11.68 15.31 9.07
CA GLY A 7 -12.37 14.53 10.09
C GLY A 7 -12.22 13.00 9.96
N LYS A 8 -11.46 12.50 8.99
CA LYS A 8 -11.18 11.07 8.84
C LYS A 8 -9.92 10.69 9.63
N VAL A 9 -9.96 9.50 10.24
CA VAL A 9 -8.79 8.86 10.84
C VAL A 9 -8.27 7.80 9.88
N ALA A 10 -7.00 7.89 9.49
CA ALA A 10 -6.37 6.96 8.57
C ALA A 10 -5.19 6.24 9.21
N LEU A 11 -5.14 4.92 9.07
CA LEU A 11 -4.02 4.07 9.46
C LEU A 11 -3.26 3.65 8.22
N ILE A 12 -1.94 3.88 8.22
CA ILE A 12 -1.05 3.61 7.07
C ILE A 12 0.08 2.70 7.52
N THR A 13 0.22 1.54 6.88
CA THR A 13 1.32 0.61 7.14
C THR A 13 2.49 0.84 6.19
N GLY A 14 3.73 0.65 6.67
CA GLY A 14 4.95 0.96 5.90
C GLY A 14 5.07 2.46 5.61
N ALA A 15 4.73 3.30 6.59
CA ALA A 15 4.64 4.74 6.45
C ALA A 15 5.97 5.50 6.61
N GLY A 16 7.05 4.81 6.96
CA GLY A 16 8.36 5.42 7.17
C GLY A 16 9.05 5.88 5.88
N SER A 17 8.71 5.28 4.74
CA SER A 17 9.40 5.56 3.47
C SER A 17 8.49 5.40 2.24
N GLY A 18 9.00 5.78 1.06
CA GLY A 18 8.41 5.50 -0.24
C GLY A 18 6.94 5.94 -0.38
N MET A 19 6.10 5.05 -0.91
CA MET A 19 4.69 5.34 -1.19
C MET A 19 3.87 5.58 0.08
N GLY A 20 4.16 4.83 1.16
CA GLY A 20 3.48 5.00 2.45
C GLY A 20 3.73 6.37 3.06
N ARG A 21 4.97 6.84 3.01
CA ARG A 21 5.36 8.18 3.49
C ARG A 21 4.72 9.28 2.65
N ALA A 22 4.78 9.18 1.32
CA ALA A 22 4.15 10.15 0.43
C ALA A 22 2.62 10.23 0.64
N ALA A 23 1.97 9.08 0.87
CA ALA A 23 0.56 9.04 1.21
C ALA A 23 0.28 9.67 2.58
N ALA A 24 1.11 9.42 3.59
CA ALA A 24 0.98 10.03 4.92
C ALA A 24 1.06 11.56 4.85
N ASP A 25 2.07 12.07 4.14
CA ASP A 25 2.25 13.52 3.96
C ASP A 25 1.07 14.16 3.21
N LEU A 26 0.52 13.47 2.20
CA LEU A 26 -0.64 13.95 1.44
C LEU A 26 -1.92 13.89 2.26
N PHE A 27 -2.20 12.76 2.93
CA PHE A 27 -3.42 12.58 3.74
C PHE A 27 -3.48 13.59 4.89
N ALA A 28 -2.32 13.89 5.51
CA ALA A 28 -2.24 14.96 6.53
C ALA A 28 -2.62 16.33 5.96
N ARG A 29 -2.11 16.68 4.76
CA ARG A 29 -2.47 17.94 4.07
C ARG A 29 -3.94 18.02 3.68
N GLU A 30 -4.59 16.88 3.49
CA GLU A 30 -6.02 16.76 3.17
C GLU A 30 -6.90 16.60 4.43
N GLY A 31 -6.35 16.89 5.62
CA GLY A 31 -7.08 17.00 6.88
C GLY A 31 -7.27 15.70 7.64
N ALA A 32 -6.60 14.61 7.29
CA ALA A 32 -6.67 13.36 8.04
C ALA A 32 -5.88 13.42 9.35
N GLN A 33 -6.40 12.72 10.37
CA GLN A 33 -5.65 12.32 11.56
C GLN A 33 -5.02 10.96 11.29
N LEU A 34 -3.71 10.80 11.57
CA LEU A 34 -2.95 9.66 11.08
C LEU A 34 -2.40 8.79 12.21
N VAL A 35 -2.56 7.48 12.02
CA VAL A 35 -1.73 6.47 12.70
C VAL A 35 -0.77 5.90 11.68
N LEU A 36 0.51 6.13 11.89
CA LEU A 36 1.59 5.64 11.04
C LEU A 36 2.26 4.44 11.69
N THR A 37 2.53 3.41 10.90
CA THR A 37 3.22 2.24 11.41
C THR A 37 4.29 1.76 10.44
N ASP A 38 5.41 1.33 11.00
CA ASP A 38 6.56 0.77 10.29
C ASP A 38 7.32 -0.17 11.23
N VAL A 39 8.24 -0.96 10.67
CA VAL A 39 9.19 -1.77 11.46
C VAL A 39 10.46 -0.98 11.80
N VAL A 40 10.67 0.18 11.17
CA VAL A 40 11.82 1.07 11.36
C VAL A 40 11.38 2.29 12.18
N ASP A 41 11.66 2.26 13.48
CA ASP A 41 11.20 3.29 14.43
C ASP A 41 11.63 4.71 14.05
N ASP A 42 12.90 4.90 13.68
CA ASP A 42 13.44 6.22 13.33
C ASP A 42 12.71 6.82 12.12
N ALA A 43 12.42 6.02 11.09
CA ALA A 43 11.72 6.48 9.91
C ALA A 43 10.24 6.82 10.21
N GLY A 44 9.58 6.00 11.03
CA GLY A 44 8.20 6.24 11.46
C GLY A 44 8.07 7.51 12.32
N ASN A 45 8.96 7.70 13.28
CA ASN A 45 8.99 8.90 14.12
C ASN A 45 9.30 10.16 13.32
N ALA A 46 10.30 10.12 12.42
CA ALA A 46 10.61 11.23 11.53
C ALA A 46 9.42 11.62 10.62
N ALA A 47 8.60 10.64 10.21
CA ALA A 47 7.37 10.90 9.46
C ALA A 47 6.36 11.70 10.31
N VAL A 48 6.14 11.29 11.56
CA VAL A 48 5.24 11.97 12.49
C VAL A 48 5.71 13.39 12.79
N GLU A 49 6.99 13.56 13.09
CA GLU A 49 7.57 14.89 13.37
C GLU A 49 7.40 15.86 12.20
N ALA A 50 7.67 15.41 10.97
CA ALA A 50 7.50 16.24 9.79
C ALA A 50 6.03 16.64 9.56
N ILE A 51 5.08 15.73 9.77
CA ILE A 51 3.64 16.02 9.64
C ILE A 51 3.20 17.01 10.70
N ARG A 52 3.63 16.83 11.96
CA ARG A 52 3.30 17.75 13.08
C ARG A 52 3.90 19.13 12.89
N ALA A 53 5.15 19.22 12.39
CA ALA A 53 5.79 20.49 12.08
C ALA A 53 5.04 21.29 11.00
N ASN A 54 4.28 20.62 10.14
CA ASN A 54 3.41 21.25 9.14
C ASN A 54 1.95 21.43 9.62
N GLY A 55 1.67 21.28 10.92
CA GLY A 55 0.36 21.50 11.53
C GLY A 55 -0.61 20.31 11.40
N GLY A 56 -0.16 19.16 10.90
CA GLY A 56 -0.97 17.95 10.80
C GLY A 56 -1.01 17.16 12.13
N HIS A 57 -1.91 16.18 12.18
CA HIS A 57 -2.08 15.28 13.32
C HIS A 57 -1.62 13.87 12.97
N ALA A 58 -0.57 13.39 13.60
CA ALA A 58 -0.07 12.04 13.39
C ALA A 58 0.46 11.43 14.70
N THR A 59 0.33 10.11 14.82
CA THR A 59 1.00 9.32 15.85
C THR A 59 1.69 8.12 15.21
N TYR A 60 2.70 7.58 15.88
CA TYR A 60 3.44 6.41 15.43
C TYR A 60 3.26 5.26 16.41
N VAL A 61 3.12 4.07 15.87
CA VAL A 61 3.23 2.82 16.62
C VAL A 61 4.03 1.81 15.79
N ARG A 62 5.06 1.23 16.40
CA ARG A 62 5.83 0.18 15.75
C ARG A 62 4.95 -1.05 15.53
N ALA A 63 4.92 -1.59 14.30
CA ALA A 63 4.22 -2.82 14.01
C ALA A 63 4.88 -3.57 12.85
N ASP A 64 5.03 -4.87 13.02
CA ASP A 64 5.31 -5.82 11.95
C ASP A 64 3.98 -6.46 11.52
N VAL A 65 3.54 -6.15 10.30
CA VAL A 65 2.26 -6.63 9.77
C VAL A 65 2.18 -8.16 9.65
N ALA A 66 3.30 -8.87 9.66
CA ALA A 66 3.33 -10.33 9.69
C ALA A 66 2.79 -10.92 11.00
N HIS A 67 2.60 -10.10 12.05
CA HIS A 67 2.17 -10.50 13.38
C HIS A 67 0.78 -9.96 13.76
N ALA A 68 -0.15 -10.86 14.08
CA ALA A 68 -1.53 -10.49 14.42
C ALA A 68 -1.62 -9.55 15.64
N ARG A 69 -0.73 -9.70 16.63
CA ARG A 69 -0.68 -8.84 17.81
C ARG A 69 -0.35 -7.39 17.44
N ASP A 70 0.59 -7.19 16.53
CA ASP A 70 1.01 -5.86 16.11
C ASP A 70 -0.09 -5.21 15.27
N CYS A 71 -0.75 -5.99 14.39
CA CYS A 71 -1.92 -5.50 13.64
C CYS A 71 -3.08 -5.08 14.56
N ALA A 72 -3.32 -5.81 15.65
CA ALA A 72 -4.31 -5.40 16.65
C ALA A 72 -3.87 -4.12 17.39
N ALA A 73 -2.59 -4.01 17.76
CA ALA A 73 -2.06 -2.85 18.46
C ALA A 73 -2.12 -1.55 17.63
N MET A 74 -1.84 -1.60 16.31
CA MET A 74 -1.93 -0.41 15.46
C MET A 74 -3.37 0.10 15.31
N VAL A 75 -4.36 -0.81 15.25
CA VAL A 75 -5.78 -0.43 15.20
C VAL A 75 -6.24 0.12 16.55
N GLN A 76 -5.83 -0.53 17.66
CA GLN A 76 -6.13 -0.04 19.00
C GLN A 76 -5.58 1.37 19.23
N CYS A 77 -4.36 1.65 18.73
CA CYS A 77 -3.78 2.99 18.76
C CYS A 77 -4.67 4.05 18.07
N ALA A 78 -5.31 3.70 16.93
CA ALA A 78 -6.24 4.60 16.26
C ALA A 78 -7.48 4.88 17.11
N MET A 79 -8.05 3.85 17.72
CA MET A 79 -9.22 3.95 18.58
C MET A 79 -8.93 4.73 19.86
N ASP A 80 -7.79 4.48 20.50
CA ASP A 80 -7.41 5.15 21.75
C ASP A 80 -7.04 6.62 21.54
N THR A 81 -6.39 6.95 20.40
CA THR A 81 -5.88 8.29 20.14
C THR A 81 -6.93 9.20 19.52
N TYR A 82 -7.74 8.67 18.60
CA TYR A 82 -8.65 9.47 17.78
C TYR A 82 -10.12 9.02 17.87
N GLY A 83 -10.40 7.91 18.54
CA GLY A 83 -11.77 7.41 18.76
C GLY A 83 -12.41 6.73 17.55
N ALA A 84 -11.74 6.61 16.41
CA ALA A 84 -12.29 6.09 15.17
C ALA A 84 -11.23 5.52 14.24
N LEU A 85 -11.68 4.76 13.22
CA LEU A 85 -10.89 4.40 12.05
C LEU A 85 -11.79 4.52 10.80
N HIS A 86 -11.39 5.32 9.82
CA HIS A 86 -12.15 5.54 8.59
C HIS A 86 -11.41 5.05 7.33
N VAL A 87 -10.08 5.03 7.39
CA VAL A 87 -9.24 4.57 6.26
C VAL A 87 -8.18 3.60 6.77
N LEU A 88 -8.12 2.43 6.16
CA LEU A 88 -7.04 1.46 6.36
C LEU A 88 -6.24 1.34 5.08
N TYR A 89 -5.00 1.86 5.07
CA TYR A 89 -4.09 1.76 3.94
C TYR A 89 -3.02 0.71 4.19
N ASN A 90 -3.26 -0.51 3.71
CA ASN A 90 -2.33 -1.64 3.77
C ASN A 90 -1.28 -1.48 2.66
N ASN A 91 -0.22 -0.73 2.97
CA ASN A 91 0.85 -0.41 2.03
C ASN A 91 2.15 -1.20 2.31
N ALA A 92 2.39 -1.63 3.55
CA ALA A 92 3.59 -2.38 3.90
C ALA A 92 3.80 -3.59 2.97
N GLY A 93 5.03 -3.76 2.50
CA GLY A 93 5.40 -4.87 1.64
C GLY A 93 6.90 -4.94 1.42
N ILE A 94 7.38 -6.13 1.07
CA ILE A 94 8.79 -6.41 0.78
C ILE A 94 8.95 -7.02 -0.60
N PHE A 95 10.12 -6.80 -1.17
CA PHE A 95 10.58 -7.43 -2.41
C PHE A 95 12.07 -7.80 -2.23
N PRO A 96 12.37 -8.98 -1.68
CA PRO A 96 13.74 -9.41 -1.43
C PRO A 96 14.48 -9.79 -2.71
N ALA A 97 15.79 -9.58 -2.73
CA ALA A 97 16.62 -9.80 -3.91
C ALA A 97 16.79 -11.30 -4.28
N ASP A 98 16.53 -12.19 -3.33
CA ASP A 98 16.56 -13.64 -3.49
C ASP A 98 15.19 -14.26 -3.88
N ASP A 99 14.19 -13.42 -4.19
CA ASP A 99 12.95 -13.87 -4.85
C ASP A 99 13.18 -13.97 -6.37
N GLY A 100 13.36 -15.18 -6.83
CA GLY A 100 13.65 -15.54 -8.21
C GLY A 100 12.51 -16.31 -8.90
N GLY A 101 12.88 -17.28 -9.73
CA GLY A 101 11.95 -18.19 -10.38
C GLY A 101 11.44 -19.30 -9.45
N ALA A 102 10.58 -20.16 -9.98
CA ALA A 102 9.93 -21.22 -9.21
C ALA A 102 10.93 -22.28 -8.68
N LEU A 103 12.08 -22.44 -9.31
CA LEU A 103 13.11 -23.39 -8.90
C LEU A 103 14.16 -22.76 -7.98
N GLU A 104 14.36 -21.45 -8.08
CA GLU A 104 15.47 -20.74 -7.42
C GLU A 104 15.04 -20.05 -6.11
N THR A 105 13.75 -19.70 -5.94
CA THR A 105 13.29 -19.02 -4.74
C THR A 105 13.33 -19.94 -3.52
N PRO A 106 14.11 -19.61 -2.47
CA PRO A 106 14.15 -20.39 -1.25
C PRO A 106 12.80 -20.39 -0.50
N GLU A 107 12.40 -21.52 0.09
CA GLU A 107 11.17 -21.58 0.91
C GLU A 107 11.09 -20.50 2.01
N PRO A 108 12.19 -20.19 2.75
CA PRO A 108 12.12 -19.11 3.74
C PRO A 108 11.83 -17.73 3.13
N THR A 109 12.35 -17.46 1.93
CA THR A 109 12.04 -16.21 1.20
C THR A 109 10.59 -16.18 0.75
N TRP A 110 10.09 -17.26 0.15
CA TRP A 110 8.67 -17.42 -0.17
C TRP A 110 7.79 -17.15 1.06
N GLN A 111 8.09 -17.83 2.17
CA GLN A 111 7.27 -17.69 3.39
C GLN A 111 7.29 -16.25 3.92
N ARG A 112 8.46 -15.60 3.98
CA ARG A 112 8.59 -14.22 4.43
C ARG A 112 7.81 -13.25 3.55
N VAL A 113 7.85 -13.41 2.23
CA VAL A 113 7.09 -12.59 1.28
C VAL A 113 5.60 -12.79 1.47
N MET A 114 5.14 -14.03 1.59
CA MET A 114 3.72 -14.34 1.83
C MET A 114 3.24 -13.81 3.19
N ASP A 115 4.06 -13.93 4.24
CA ASP A 115 3.71 -13.43 5.57
C ASP A 115 3.55 -11.92 5.61
N VAL A 116 4.43 -11.16 4.96
CA VAL A 116 4.34 -9.70 4.94
C VAL A 116 3.31 -9.22 3.92
N ASN A 117 3.44 -9.63 2.64
CA ASN A 117 2.71 -9.00 1.54
C ASN A 117 1.25 -9.46 1.41
N LEU A 118 0.92 -10.67 1.87
CA LEU A 118 -0.44 -11.21 1.76
C LEU A 118 -1.10 -11.41 3.12
N LYS A 119 -0.48 -12.21 3.99
CA LYS A 119 -1.01 -12.45 5.34
C LYS A 119 -1.06 -11.15 6.15
N GLY A 120 -0.06 -10.26 6.00
CA GLY A 120 -0.06 -8.95 6.67
C GLY A 120 -1.24 -8.07 6.24
N VAL A 121 -1.58 -8.05 4.96
CA VAL A 121 -2.79 -7.36 4.46
C VAL A 121 -4.06 -7.96 5.05
N TRP A 122 -4.16 -9.30 5.09
CA TRP A 122 -5.29 -9.98 5.71
C TRP A 122 -5.40 -9.67 7.22
N LEU A 123 -4.28 -9.70 7.95
CA LEU A 123 -4.25 -9.39 9.38
C LEU A 123 -4.63 -7.94 9.66
N GLY A 124 -4.16 -7.00 8.83
CA GLY A 124 -4.56 -5.60 8.88
C GLY A 124 -6.07 -5.45 8.69
N CYS A 125 -6.64 -6.09 7.67
CA CYS A 125 -8.09 -6.10 7.43
C CYS A 125 -8.84 -6.75 8.59
N LYS A 126 -8.39 -7.91 9.07
CA LYS A 126 -9.01 -8.63 10.20
C LYS A 126 -9.07 -7.77 11.47
N ALA A 127 -8.02 -7.02 11.77
CA ALA A 127 -8.00 -6.12 12.92
C ALA A 127 -8.81 -4.83 12.67
N GLY A 128 -8.71 -4.26 11.45
CA GLY A 128 -9.30 -2.96 11.13
C GLY A 128 -10.79 -2.96 10.86
N ILE A 129 -11.34 -4.04 10.28
CA ILE A 129 -12.76 -4.11 9.90
C ILE A 129 -13.71 -3.83 11.08
N PRO A 130 -13.54 -4.41 12.28
CA PRO A 130 -14.43 -4.09 13.40
C PRO A 130 -14.40 -2.60 13.78
N ALA A 131 -13.24 -1.96 13.73
CA ALA A 131 -13.10 -0.53 14.02
C ALA A 131 -13.74 0.35 12.93
N LEU A 132 -13.58 -0.02 11.64
CA LEU A 132 -14.26 0.63 10.52
C LEU A 132 -15.77 0.55 10.65
N VAL A 133 -16.32 -0.63 10.98
CA VAL A 133 -17.77 -0.82 11.20
C VAL A 133 -18.25 0.05 12.37
N ALA A 134 -17.52 0.04 13.49
CA ALA A 134 -17.84 0.86 14.67
C ALA A 134 -17.81 2.37 14.38
N SER A 135 -17.01 2.79 13.39
CA SER A 135 -16.90 4.18 12.92
C SER A 135 -17.93 4.56 11.84
N GLY A 136 -18.88 3.64 11.53
CA GLY A 136 -19.93 3.88 10.53
C GLY A 136 -19.57 3.54 9.10
N GLY A 137 -18.50 2.76 8.89
CA GLY A 137 -17.96 2.37 7.59
C GLY A 137 -16.63 3.05 7.26
N GLY A 138 -16.13 2.84 6.05
CA GLY A 138 -14.86 3.43 5.64
C GLY A 138 -14.26 2.84 4.37
N SER A 139 -12.98 3.11 4.15
CA SER A 139 -12.24 2.66 2.97
C SER A 139 -11.02 1.83 3.35
N ILE A 140 -10.91 0.65 2.74
CA ILE A 140 -9.71 -0.18 2.76
C ILE A 140 -9.01 -0.04 1.41
N VAL A 141 -7.74 0.35 1.42
CA VAL A 141 -6.89 0.43 0.24
C VAL A 141 -5.75 -0.57 0.42
N ASN A 142 -5.73 -1.61 -0.38
CA ASN A 142 -4.72 -2.66 -0.35
C ASN A 142 -3.73 -2.48 -1.50
N VAL A 143 -2.44 -2.34 -1.19
CA VAL A 143 -1.41 -2.21 -2.23
C VAL A 143 -1.05 -3.57 -2.80
N ALA A 144 -1.53 -3.82 -4.01
CA ALA A 144 -1.12 -4.94 -4.85
C ALA A 144 0.11 -4.56 -5.71
N SER A 145 0.07 -4.84 -6.99
CA SER A 145 1.10 -4.48 -7.98
C SER A 145 0.57 -4.75 -9.39
N PHE A 146 1.14 -4.14 -10.41
CA PHE A 146 0.88 -4.47 -11.81
C PHE A 146 1.23 -5.95 -12.12
N VAL A 147 2.24 -6.54 -11.45
CA VAL A 147 2.59 -7.96 -11.65
C VAL A 147 1.55 -8.94 -11.09
N ALA A 148 0.56 -8.46 -10.35
CA ALA A 148 -0.62 -9.25 -10.01
C ALA A 148 -1.57 -9.47 -11.20
N LEU A 149 -1.42 -8.68 -12.27
CA LEU A 149 -2.24 -8.69 -13.48
C LEU A 149 -1.52 -9.33 -14.67
N VAL A 150 -0.18 -9.24 -14.67
CA VAL A 150 0.68 -9.79 -15.73
C VAL A 150 1.91 -10.46 -15.11
N GLY A 151 2.55 -11.38 -15.83
CA GLY A 151 3.82 -11.97 -15.40
C GLY A 151 4.94 -10.92 -15.40
N ALA A 152 5.87 -11.02 -14.47
CA ALA A 152 7.04 -10.15 -14.42
C ALA A 152 8.09 -10.56 -15.46
N ALA A 153 8.72 -9.57 -16.12
CA ALA A 153 9.84 -9.81 -17.03
C ALA A 153 11.12 -10.32 -16.31
N THR A 154 11.23 -10.03 -15.01
CA THR A 154 12.25 -10.60 -14.13
C THR A 154 11.55 -11.53 -13.15
N ALA A 155 12.03 -12.76 -13.00
CA ALA A 155 11.42 -13.73 -12.10
C ALA A 155 11.34 -13.21 -10.66
N GLN A 156 10.19 -13.38 -10.04
CA GLN A 156 9.85 -12.93 -8.68
C GLN A 156 8.57 -13.65 -8.20
N VAL A 157 8.65 -14.97 -8.09
CA VAL A 157 7.48 -15.84 -7.96
C VAL A 157 6.69 -15.60 -6.68
N ALA A 158 7.38 -15.39 -5.54
CA ALA A 158 6.72 -15.15 -4.26
C ALA A 158 6.03 -13.79 -4.24
N TYR A 159 6.71 -12.74 -4.71
CA TYR A 159 6.13 -11.41 -4.80
C TYR A 159 4.89 -11.39 -5.70
N THR A 160 5.00 -11.92 -6.90
CA THR A 160 3.88 -11.98 -7.87
C THR A 160 2.69 -12.75 -7.30
N ALA A 161 2.93 -13.92 -6.70
CA ALA A 161 1.88 -14.73 -6.07
C ALA A 161 1.22 -13.98 -4.90
N SER A 162 2.02 -13.34 -4.03
CA SER A 162 1.49 -12.57 -2.91
C SER A 162 0.60 -11.41 -3.36
N LYS A 163 1.01 -10.67 -4.40
CA LYS A 163 0.24 -9.54 -4.93
C LYS A 163 -1.02 -9.97 -5.69
N GLY A 164 -0.99 -11.12 -6.36
CA GLY A 164 -2.19 -11.76 -6.92
C GLY A 164 -3.18 -12.17 -5.82
N GLY A 165 -2.69 -12.72 -4.72
CA GLY A 165 -3.48 -13.03 -3.53
C GLY A 165 -4.17 -11.81 -2.93
N VAL A 166 -3.49 -10.65 -2.89
CA VAL A 166 -4.07 -9.37 -2.42
C VAL A 166 -5.27 -8.95 -3.27
N LEU A 167 -5.23 -9.13 -4.60
CA LEU A 167 -6.37 -8.83 -5.47
C LEU A 167 -7.59 -9.72 -5.14
N ALA A 168 -7.36 -11.02 -4.94
CA ALA A 168 -8.42 -11.95 -4.60
C ALA A 168 -9.02 -11.64 -3.21
N LEU A 169 -8.18 -11.43 -2.21
CA LEU A 169 -8.56 -11.05 -0.86
C LEU A 169 -9.38 -9.76 -0.83
N THR A 170 -8.96 -8.75 -1.61
CA THR A 170 -9.65 -7.45 -1.66
C THR A 170 -11.07 -7.59 -2.20
N ARG A 171 -11.28 -8.40 -3.25
CA ARG A 171 -12.62 -8.65 -3.80
C ARG A 171 -13.53 -9.34 -2.80
N GLU A 172 -13.01 -10.33 -2.07
CA GLU A 172 -13.77 -11.05 -1.05
C GLU A 172 -14.24 -10.11 0.07
N ILE A 173 -13.31 -9.32 0.64
CA ILE A 173 -13.63 -8.31 1.67
C ILE A 173 -14.62 -7.27 1.14
N ALA A 174 -14.46 -6.81 -0.10
CA ALA A 174 -15.34 -5.82 -0.71
C ALA A 174 -16.80 -6.30 -0.76
N VAL A 175 -17.01 -7.56 -1.16
CA VAL A 175 -18.36 -8.15 -1.25
C VAL A 175 -18.96 -8.40 0.13
N GLU A 176 -18.14 -8.95 1.05
CA GLU A 176 -18.60 -9.32 2.40
C GLU A 176 -19.05 -8.11 3.23
N TYR A 177 -18.30 -6.98 3.15
CA TYR A 177 -18.51 -5.84 4.03
C TYR A 177 -19.19 -4.62 3.37
N ALA A 178 -19.57 -4.69 2.09
CA ALA A 178 -20.19 -3.56 1.37
C ALA A 178 -21.44 -3.02 2.07
N ARG A 179 -22.31 -3.90 2.57
CA ARG A 179 -23.54 -3.50 3.27
C ARG A 179 -23.32 -2.92 4.67
N GLN A 180 -22.09 -3.03 5.19
CA GLN A 180 -21.65 -2.43 6.43
C GLN A 180 -20.94 -1.07 6.19
N GLY A 181 -21.07 -0.53 4.98
CA GLY A 181 -20.49 0.77 4.60
C GLY A 181 -18.97 0.72 4.35
N ILE A 182 -18.37 -0.46 4.21
CA ILE A 182 -16.93 -0.59 3.92
C ILE A 182 -16.72 -0.82 2.43
N ARG A 183 -15.85 0.02 1.85
CA ARG A 183 -15.30 -0.18 0.51
C ARG A 183 -13.90 -0.78 0.64
N ALA A 184 -13.55 -1.73 -0.19
CA ALA A 184 -12.21 -2.28 -0.28
C ALA A 184 -11.75 -2.31 -1.73
N ASN A 185 -10.63 -1.65 -2.03
CA ASN A 185 -10.09 -1.57 -3.38
C ASN A 185 -8.59 -1.85 -3.38
N SER A 186 -8.09 -2.39 -4.48
CA SER A 186 -6.66 -2.64 -4.70
C SER A 186 -6.04 -1.50 -5.48
N LEU A 187 -4.93 -0.96 -5.00
CA LEU A 187 -4.03 -0.10 -5.77
C LEU A 187 -2.94 -0.98 -6.40
N CYS A 188 -2.76 -0.87 -7.71
CA CYS A 188 -1.81 -1.67 -8.49
C CYS A 188 -0.72 -0.77 -9.09
N PRO A 189 0.34 -0.45 -8.34
CA PRO A 189 1.45 0.36 -8.83
C PRO A 189 2.24 -0.35 -9.92
N GLY A 190 2.73 0.43 -10.90
CA GLY A 190 3.86 0.07 -11.75
C GLY A 190 5.20 0.26 -11.04
N PRO A 191 6.31 0.31 -11.79
CA PRO A 191 7.62 0.62 -11.23
C PRO A 191 7.70 2.08 -10.76
N ILE A 192 7.87 2.26 -9.45
CA ILE A 192 7.89 3.58 -8.78
C ILE A 192 9.32 3.88 -8.32
N ALA A 193 9.79 5.09 -8.56
CA ALA A 193 11.08 5.59 -8.09
C ALA A 193 11.08 5.66 -6.56
N THR A 194 11.42 4.54 -5.94
CA THR A 194 11.67 4.39 -4.50
C THR A 194 13.16 4.09 -4.30
N PRO A 195 13.74 4.37 -3.14
CA PRO A 195 15.14 4.06 -2.87
C PRO A 195 15.51 2.62 -3.26
N LEU A 196 14.65 1.65 -2.93
CA LEU A 196 14.85 0.23 -3.27
C LEU A 196 14.91 -0.01 -4.79
N LEU A 197 13.98 0.57 -5.57
CA LEU A 197 13.96 0.36 -7.02
C LEU A 197 15.08 1.12 -7.72
N GLU A 198 15.43 2.31 -7.25
CA GLU A 198 16.57 3.09 -7.77
C GLU A 198 17.90 2.33 -7.60
N GLU A 199 18.11 1.68 -6.46
CA GLU A 199 19.26 0.81 -6.21
C GLU A 199 19.27 -0.39 -7.16
N LEU A 200 18.13 -1.09 -7.32
CA LEU A 200 17.98 -2.22 -8.25
C LEU A 200 18.21 -1.83 -9.72
N LEU A 201 17.91 -0.61 -10.10
CA LEU A 201 18.05 -0.05 -11.44
C LEU A 201 19.27 0.86 -11.61
N SER A 202 20.25 0.78 -10.71
CA SER A 202 21.52 1.54 -10.81
C SER A 202 22.36 1.12 -12.02
N ASP A 203 22.25 -0.15 -12.47
CA ASP A 203 22.84 -0.61 -13.74
C ASP A 203 22.07 -0.05 -14.95
N PRO A 204 22.70 0.76 -15.84
CA PRO A 204 22.06 1.36 -16.99
C PRO A 204 21.41 0.37 -17.96
N ALA A 205 22.02 -0.80 -18.17
CA ALA A 205 21.49 -1.83 -19.07
C ALA A 205 20.23 -2.47 -18.47
N ARG A 206 20.22 -2.71 -17.15
CA ARG A 206 19.06 -3.22 -16.42
C ARG A 206 17.94 -2.18 -16.42
N ARG A 207 18.27 -0.91 -16.22
CA ARG A 207 17.33 0.20 -16.30
C ARG A 207 16.69 0.31 -17.69
N ALA A 208 17.51 0.33 -18.77
CA ALA A 208 17.02 0.41 -20.14
C ALA A 208 16.04 -0.72 -20.49
N ARG A 209 16.38 -1.96 -20.12
CA ARG A 209 15.48 -3.11 -20.34
C ARG A 209 14.15 -2.99 -19.60
N ARG A 210 14.10 -2.31 -18.46
CA ARG A 210 12.85 -2.07 -17.72
C ARG A 210 12.06 -0.93 -18.38
N MET A 211 12.74 0.12 -18.79
CA MET A 211 12.11 1.33 -19.32
C MET A 211 11.36 1.09 -20.64
N VAL A 212 11.82 0.18 -21.50
CA VAL A 212 11.14 -0.16 -22.76
C VAL A 212 9.71 -0.66 -22.55
N HIS A 213 9.40 -1.25 -21.39
CA HIS A 213 8.07 -1.78 -21.08
C HIS A 213 7.12 -0.74 -20.46
N ILE A 214 7.58 0.50 -20.22
CA ILE A 214 6.76 1.57 -19.65
C ILE A 214 6.41 2.56 -20.75
N PRO A 215 5.17 2.56 -21.31
CA PRO A 215 4.79 3.46 -22.39
C PRO A 215 5.03 4.94 -22.10
N MET A 216 4.89 5.37 -20.85
CA MET A 216 5.18 6.75 -20.44
C MET A 216 6.69 7.07 -20.39
N GLY A 217 7.59 6.10 -20.64
CA GLY A 217 9.04 6.31 -20.73
C GLY A 217 9.74 6.72 -19.44
N ARG A 218 9.10 6.58 -18.29
CA ARG A 218 9.66 6.94 -16.98
C ARG A 218 9.11 6.09 -15.84
N LEU A 219 9.82 6.03 -14.74
CA LEU A 219 9.28 5.52 -13.49
C LEU A 219 8.18 6.45 -12.96
N GLY A 220 7.21 5.88 -12.25
CA GLY A 220 6.25 6.66 -11.47
C GLY A 220 6.92 7.29 -10.25
N ARG A 221 6.31 8.34 -9.70
CA ARG A 221 6.72 8.96 -8.44
C ARG A 221 5.80 8.51 -7.31
N ALA A 222 6.31 8.47 -6.09
CA ALA A 222 5.54 8.10 -4.90
C ALA A 222 4.31 9.01 -4.72
N GLU A 223 4.42 10.30 -5.05
CA GLU A 223 3.33 11.28 -4.97
C GLU A 223 2.18 10.95 -5.95
N GLU A 224 2.47 10.37 -7.12
CA GLU A 224 1.44 9.97 -8.08
C GLU A 224 0.60 8.81 -7.50
N LEU A 225 1.24 7.89 -6.78
CA LEU A 225 0.56 6.81 -6.07
C LEU A 225 -0.21 7.31 -4.85
N ALA A 226 0.33 8.31 -4.13
CA ALA A 226 -0.36 8.95 -3.02
C ALA A 226 -1.68 9.61 -3.47
N GLN A 227 -1.72 10.24 -4.66
CA GLN A 227 -2.96 10.79 -5.23
C GLN A 227 -4.00 9.70 -5.53
N ALA A 228 -3.57 8.58 -6.09
CA ALA A 228 -4.46 7.45 -6.34
C ALA A 228 -4.98 6.81 -5.03
N ALA A 229 -4.11 6.68 -4.03
CA ALA A 229 -4.50 6.22 -2.69
C ALA A 229 -5.50 7.19 -2.03
N LEU A 230 -5.27 8.49 -2.14
CA LEU A 230 -6.18 9.53 -1.64
C LEU A 230 -7.55 9.45 -2.31
N PHE A 231 -7.62 9.28 -3.62
CA PHE A 231 -8.89 9.06 -4.34
C PHE A 231 -9.63 7.84 -3.78
N LEU A 232 -8.96 6.70 -3.60
CA LEU A 232 -9.58 5.49 -3.05
C LEU A 232 -9.98 5.66 -1.58
N ALA A 233 -9.24 6.43 -0.80
CA ALA A 233 -9.50 6.70 0.61
C ALA A 233 -10.67 7.67 0.82
N SER A 234 -10.88 8.62 -0.10
CA SER A 234 -11.87 9.68 0.01
C SER A 234 -13.27 9.26 -0.46
N ASP A 235 -14.25 10.11 -0.19
CA ASP A 235 -15.64 9.90 -0.62
C ASP A 235 -15.84 10.08 -2.15
N GLU A 236 -14.83 10.58 -2.88
CA GLU A 236 -14.84 10.66 -4.35
C GLU A 236 -14.97 9.28 -5.01
N SER A 237 -14.52 8.23 -4.34
CA SER A 237 -14.67 6.83 -4.77
C SER A 237 -15.82 6.10 -4.08
N SER A 238 -16.86 6.82 -3.63
CA SER A 238 -17.95 6.29 -2.81
C SER A 238 -18.75 5.14 -3.45
N PHE A 239 -18.77 5.03 -4.77
CA PHE A 239 -19.42 3.91 -5.47
C PHE A 239 -18.43 2.89 -6.01
N MET A 240 -17.20 2.85 -5.48
CA MET A 240 -16.13 1.98 -5.94
C MET A 240 -15.72 1.01 -4.84
N THR A 241 -16.00 -0.29 -5.03
CA THR A 241 -15.56 -1.38 -4.15
C THR A 241 -15.22 -2.62 -4.98
N GLY A 242 -14.23 -3.42 -4.55
CA GLY A 242 -13.72 -4.59 -5.26
C GLY A 242 -12.88 -4.27 -6.51
N ALA A 243 -12.62 -3.01 -6.77
CA ALA A 243 -11.93 -2.57 -7.98
C ALA A 243 -10.41 -2.67 -7.87
N GLN A 244 -9.78 -2.67 -9.04
CA GLN A 244 -8.33 -2.63 -9.22
C GLN A 244 -7.97 -1.31 -9.89
N LEU A 245 -7.38 -0.37 -9.14
CA LEU A 245 -6.90 0.88 -9.69
C LEU A 245 -5.45 0.72 -10.12
N VAL A 246 -5.23 0.64 -11.43
CA VAL A 246 -3.90 0.47 -12.02
C VAL A 246 -3.27 1.83 -12.25
N VAL A 247 -2.04 2.02 -11.76
CA VAL A 247 -1.24 3.25 -11.91
C VAL A 247 0.19 2.83 -12.23
N ASP A 248 0.44 2.49 -13.51
CA ASP A 248 1.63 1.75 -13.93
C ASP A 248 2.37 2.36 -15.14
N GLY A 249 1.96 3.55 -15.59
CA GLY A 249 2.54 4.18 -16.77
C GLY A 249 2.22 3.48 -18.08
N GLY A 250 1.19 2.61 -18.08
CA GLY A 250 0.68 1.92 -19.26
C GLY A 250 1.25 0.51 -19.48
N ILE A 251 2.06 -0.03 -18.55
CA ILE A 251 2.67 -1.36 -18.70
C ILE A 251 1.64 -2.44 -19.01
N THR A 252 0.54 -2.49 -18.25
CA THR A 252 -0.48 -3.53 -18.42
C THR A 252 -1.40 -3.28 -19.61
N ALA A 253 -1.39 -2.08 -20.18
CA ALA A 253 -2.24 -1.70 -21.31
C ALA A 253 -1.57 -1.88 -22.68
N ALA A 254 -0.25 -2.03 -22.72
CA ALA A 254 0.51 -1.99 -23.96
C ALA A 254 1.17 -3.34 -24.31
N TYR A 255 1.14 -3.68 -25.59
CA TYR A 255 2.10 -4.59 -26.18
C TYR A 255 3.27 -3.79 -26.71
N VAL A 256 4.44 -3.93 -26.11
CA VAL A 256 5.63 -3.15 -26.43
C VAL A 256 6.69 -4.05 -27.06
N THR A 257 7.15 -3.68 -28.24
CA THR A 257 8.34 -4.25 -28.87
C THR A 257 9.47 -3.23 -28.81
N PRO A 258 10.72 -3.64 -28.53
CA PRO A 258 11.85 -2.73 -28.69
C PRO A 258 11.96 -2.27 -30.15
N GLU A 259 12.22 -0.98 -30.34
CA GLU A 259 12.57 -0.38 -31.65
C GLU A 259 13.97 -0.80 -32.08
#